data_d06c4876ee2e8ebe755c692233c7503e
#
_entry.id   d06c4876ee2e8ebe755c692233c7503e
#
_cell.length_a   1.000
_cell.length_b   1.000
_cell.length_c   1.000
_cell.angle_alpha   90.00
_cell.angle_beta   90.00
_cell.angle_gamma   90.00
#
_symmetry.space_group_name_H-M   'P 1'
#
loop_
_entity.id
_entity.type
_entity.pdbx_description
1 polymer ?
#
loop_
_entity_poly.entity_id
_entity_poly.type
_entity_poly.pdbx_seq_one_letter_code
_entity_poly.pdbx_strand_id
1 'polypeptide(L)' 'MNIPKKESTLDFSKVRVHGVDGIDHSDYPDYCDAYITEATYDGEEVTEEQLEEINNDSQFVYDAVINWLH' A
#
# COMPACT_ATOMS: atom_id res chain seq x y z
N MET A 1 4.84 30.51 3.60
CA MET A 1 5.21 29.89 3.18
C MET A 1 4.66 28.85 3.01
N ASN A 2 4.77 28.26 2.38
CA ASN A 2 4.25 27.31 2.13
C ASN A 2 4.72 26.24 2.82
N ILE A 3 4.01 25.57 3.40
CA ILE A 3 4.34 24.56 3.98
C ILE A 3 4.18 23.50 3.22
N PRO A 4 4.97 22.80 3.04
CA PRO A 4 4.88 21.72 2.26
C PRO A 4 3.92 20.87 2.82
N LYS A 5 3.11 20.35 2.07
CA LYS A 5 2.29 19.53 2.49
C LYS A 5 2.98 18.47 3.10
N LYS A 6 2.50 17.78 3.92
CA LYS A 6 3.11 16.83 4.46
C LYS A 6 3.46 15.89 3.50
N GLU A 7 4.56 15.68 3.22
CA GLU A 7 4.91 14.79 2.32
C GLU A 7 5.09 13.52 2.92
N SER A 8 4.79 12.47 2.29
CA SER A 8 5.05 11.18 2.75
C SER A 8 6.51 11.03 2.88
N THR A 9 6.97 10.55 4.00
CA THR A 9 8.37 10.33 4.13
C THR A 9 8.70 8.91 3.74
N LEU A 10 7.74 8.11 3.30
CA LEU A 10 8.03 6.75 2.91
C LEU A 10 8.57 6.68 1.50
N ASP A 11 9.59 5.86 1.33
CA ASP A 11 10.13 5.61 0.01
C ASP A 11 9.50 4.29 -0.39
N PHE A 12 8.51 4.32 -1.26
CA PHE A 12 7.75 3.13 -1.57
C PHE A 12 8.59 2.05 -2.23
N SER A 13 9.75 2.40 -2.74
CA SER A 13 10.62 1.39 -3.31
C SER A 13 11.18 0.47 -2.23
N LYS A 14 11.09 0.87 -0.97
CA LYS A 14 11.59 0.06 0.13
C LYS A 14 10.47 -0.68 0.84
N VAL A 15 9.25 -0.54 0.36
CA VAL A 15 8.10 -1.20 0.97
C VAL A 15 7.93 -2.57 0.36
N ARG A 16 7.76 -3.59 1.21
CA ARG A 16 7.48 -4.92 0.72
C ARG A 16 6.18 -5.37 1.31
N VAL A 17 5.30 -5.86 0.48
CA VAL A 17 3.96 -6.24 0.90
C VAL A 17 3.97 -7.71 1.25
N HIS A 18 3.46 -8.05 2.41
CA HIS A 18 3.43 -9.42 2.88
C HIS A 18 2.01 -9.93 3.08
N GLY A 19 1.02 -9.08 2.99
CA GLY A 19 -0.37 -9.52 3.10
C GLY A 19 -1.30 -8.55 2.43
N VAL A 20 -2.28 -9.08 1.73
CA VAL A 20 -3.28 -8.27 1.06
C VAL A 20 -4.61 -8.94 1.35
N ASP A 21 -5.65 -8.15 1.59
CA ASP A 21 -6.95 -8.70 1.87
C ASP A 21 -7.99 -7.90 1.09
N GLY A 22 -9.21 -8.34 1.12
CA GLY A 22 -10.27 -7.63 0.44
C GLY A 22 -10.28 -7.80 -1.06
N ILE A 23 -9.54 -8.80 -1.58
CA ILE A 23 -9.53 -9.00 -3.01
C ILE A 23 -10.82 -9.68 -3.41
N ASP A 24 -11.54 -9.08 -4.34
CA ASP A 24 -12.79 -9.61 -4.80
C ASP A 24 -12.64 -9.72 -6.30
N HIS A 25 -12.59 -10.94 -6.81
CA HIS A 25 -12.35 -11.13 -8.23
C HIS A 25 -13.47 -10.55 -9.09
N SER A 26 -14.62 -10.33 -8.53
CA SER A 26 -15.69 -9.71 -9.30
C SER A 26 -15.42 -8.22 -9.51
N ASP A 27 -14.47 -7.66 -8.78
CA ASP A 27 -14.11 -6.26 -8.99
C ASP A 27 -12.98 -6.11 -10.00
N TYR A 28 -12.57 -7.18 -10.62
CA TYR A 28 -11.55 -7.10 -11.64
C TYR A 28 -11.98 -6.09 -12.68
N PRO A 29 -11.08 -5.25 -13.12
CA PRO A 29 -9.66 -5.25 -12.81
C PRO A 29 -9.28 -4.26 -11.74
N ASP A 30 -10.20 -3.52 -11.17
CA ASP A 30 -9.86 -2.44 -10.27
C ASP A 30 -9.61 -2.88 -8.84
N TYR A 31 -10.25 -3.95 -8.39
CA TYR A 31 -10.07 -4.44 -7.04
C TYR A 31 -10.18 -3.30 -6.01
N CYS A 32 -11.27 -2.56 -6.10
CA CYS A 32 -11.41 -1.35 -5.30
C CYS A 32 -11.38 -1.58 -3.81
N ASP A 33 -11.78 -2.77 -3.37
CA ASP A 33 -11.86 -3.04 -1.95
C ASP A 33 -10.60 -3.67 -1.38
N ALA A 34 -9.61 -3.93 -2.21
CA ALA A 34 -8.41 -4.59 -1.73
C ALA A 34 -7.54 -3.60 -0.94
N TYR A 35 -6.85 -4.11 0.05
CA TYR A 35 -5.98 -3.26 0.84
C TYR A 35 -4.84 -4.10 1.40
N ILE A 36 -3.77 -3.43 1.78
CA ILE A 36 -2.59 -4.09 2.28
C ILE A 36 -2.73 -4.25 3.77
N THR A 37 -2.55 -5.47 4.27
CA THR A 37 -2.69 -5.76 5.68
C THR A 37 -1.35 -5.87 6.39
N GLU A 38 -0.31 -6.29 5.67
CA GLU A 38 0.99 -6.42 6.27
C GLU A 38 2.06 -5.98 5.30
N ALA A 39 3.02 -5.26 5.78
CA ALA A 39 4.12 -4.81 4.95
C ALA A 39 5.33 -4.51 5.83
N THR A 40 6.50 -4.48 5.21
CA THR A 40 7.71 -4.05 5.89
C THR A 40 8.28 -2.87 5.13
N TYR A 41 9.04 -2.03 5.84
CA TYR A 41 9.68 -0.90 5.23
C TYR A 41 11.15 -1.00 5.60
N ASP A 42 11.98 -1.14 4.58
CA ASP A 42 13.41 -1.24 4.76
C ASP A 42 13.72 -2.39 5.73
N GLY A 43 12.94 -3.45 5.67
CA GLY A 43 13.17 -4.63 6.47
C GLY A 43 12.48 -4.67 7.80
N GLU A 44 11.76 -3.61 8.18
CA GLU A 44 11.10 -3.58 9.47
C GLU A 44 9.61 -3.46 9.29
N GLU A 45 8.86 -4.08 10.18
CA GLU A 45 7.42 -4.05 10.05
C GLU A 45 6.90 -2.63 10.15
N VAL A 46 5.99 -2.26 9.28
CA VAL A 46 5.47 -0.89 9.29
C VAL A 46 4.58 -0.67 10.48
N THR A 47 4.49 0.57 10.92
CA THR A 47 3.58 0.94 11.99
C THR A 47 2.19 1.10 11.38
N GLU A 48 1.19 1.26 12.24
CA GLU A 48 -0.15 1.47 11.75
C GLU A 48 -0.25 2.75 10.93
N GLU A 49 0.47 3.80 11.35
CA GLU A 49 0.44 5.03 10.59
C GLU A 49 1.06 4.83 9.23
N GLN A 50 2.15 4.09 9.16
CA GLN A 50 2.79 3.84 7.88
C GLN A 50 1.91 2.99 7.00
N LEU A 51 1.22 2.02 7.58
CA LEU A 51 0.35 1.16 6.80
C LEU A 51 -0.81 1.97 6.24
N GLU A 52 -1.34 2.90 7.02
CA GLU A 52 -2.41 3.73 6.56
C GLU A 52 -1.93 4.61 5.41
N GLU A 53 -0.73 5.15 5.52
CA GLU A 53 -0.18 5.97 4.47
C GLU A 53 0.01 5.16 3.20
N ILE A 54 0.47 3.93 3.32
CA ILE A 54 0.65 3.06 2.17
C ILE A 54 -0.71 2.81 1.51
N ASN A 55 -1.73 2.54 2.30
CA ASN A 55 -3.04 2.25 1.74
C ASN A 55 -3.73 3.48 1.16
N ASN A 56 -3.24 4.67 1.49
CA ASN A 56 -3.81 5.87 0.89
C ASN A 56 -3.29 6.12 -0.52
N ASP A 57 -2.25 5.40 -0.93
CA ASP A 57 -1.75 5.55 -2.28
C ASP A 57 -2.40 4.47 -3.12
N SER A 58 -3.47 4.82 -3.82
CA SER A 58 -4.24 3.84 -4.54
C SER A 58 -3.46 3.18 -5.66
N GLN A 59 -2.53 3.91 -6.27
CA GLN A 59 -1.72 3.30 -7.33
C GLN A 59 -0.80 2.23 -6.75
N PHE A 60 -0.23 2.51 -5.59
CA PHE A 60 0.66 1.53 -4.98
C PHE A 60 -0.14 0.30 -4.59
N VAL A 61 -1.34 0.49 -4.03
CA VAL A 61 -2.16 -0.63 -3.62
C VAL A 61 -2.55 -1.46 -4.84
N TYR A 62 -2.92 -0.80 -5.93
CA TYR A 62 -3.30 -1.51 -7.13
C TYR A 62 -2.12 -2.35 -7.64
N ASP A 63 -0.95 -1.77 -7.69
CA ASP A 63 0.22 -2.49 -8.17
C ASP A 63 0.55 -3.66 -7.24
N ALA A 64 0.37 -3.47 -5.94
CA ALA A 64 0.64 -4.53 -4.99
C ALA A 64 -0.33 -5.68 -5.16
N VAL A 65 -1.60 -5.37 -5.41
CA VAL A 65 -2.61 -6.40 -5.61
C VAL A 65 -2.31 -7.19 -6.87
N ILE A 66 -1.95 -6.50 -7.94
CA ILE A 66 -1.66 -7.18 -9.19
C ILE A 66 -0.44 -8.10 -9.01
N ASN A 67 0.58 -7.63 -8.32
CA ASN A 67 1.74 -8.46 -8.05
C ASN A 67 1.40 -9.61 -7.12
N TRP A 68 0.49 -9.41 -6.19
CA TRP A 68 0.11 -10.44 -5.25
C TRP A 68 -0.61 -11.58 -5.95
N LEU A 69 -1.35 -11.26 -6.99
CA LEU A 69 -2.12 -12.25 -7.72
C LEU A 69 -1.29 -13.01 -8.73
N HIS A 70 -0.09 -12.56 -8.99
CA HIS A 70 0.81 -13.23 -9.90
C HIS A 70 1.95 -13.95 -9.13
#